data_e890a50052840ef141c8c03e80739787
#
_entry.id   e890a50052840ef141c8c03e80739787
#
_cell.length_a   1.000
_cell.length_b   1.000
_cell.length_c   1.000
_cell.angle_alpha   90.00
_cell.angle_beta   90.00
_cell.angle_gamma   90.00
#
_symmetry.space_group_name_H-M   'P 1'
#
loop_
_entity.id
_entity.type
_entity.pdbx_description
1 polymer ?
#
loop_
_entity_poly.entity_id
_entity_poly.type
_entity_poly.pdbx_seq_one_letter_code
_entity_poly.pdbx_strand_id
1 'polypeptide(L)'
;ADNMEELTYEGYAPGGVAVLVEVMTDNRNRTVGDVRHAFTKRGGNLGTDGSVAYLFSRSGLITFAPGVDEDVLLEVALESGADDVIVSDDESVDVLTPWESLTEVKDALLAAGLEPLEAEVTMLPSTEVELDIDTATSVIGLIDMLEDLDDVQNVYSNAHLSEAVLSAL
;
A
#
# COMPACT_ATOMS: atom_id res chain seq x y z
N ALA A 1 0.22 -0.14 28.01
CA ALA A 1 -0.15 -0.97 26.87
C ALA A 1 -1.66 -1.05 26.75
N ASP A 2 -2.31 -0.75 27.84
CA ASP A 2 -3.73 -1.07 27.95
C ASP A 2 -4.65 -0.05 27.30
N ASN A 3 -4.13 1.11 26.90
CA ASN A 3 -4.92 2.18 26.31
C ASN A 3 -4.54 2.49 24.86
N MET A 4 -3.99 1.51 24.17
CA MET A 4 -3.64 1.69 22.76
C MET A 4 -4.89 1.73 21.89
N GLU A 5 -4.95 2.72 20.99
CA GLU A 5 -6.03 2.89 20.04
C GLU A 5 -5.49 2.76 18.63
N GLU A 6 -6.25 2.13 17.76
CA GLU A 6 -5.97 2.10 16.34
C GLU A 6 -6.78 3.20 15.66
N LEU A 7 -6.09 4.06 14.91
CA LEU A 7 -6.70 5.18 14.21
C LEU A 7 -6.18 5.22 12.78
N THR A 8 -6.99 5.82 11.91
CA THR A 8 -6.59 6.07 10.53
C THR A 8 -6.72 7.55 10.24
N TYR A 9 -5.64 8.14 9.72
CA TYR A 9 -5.64 9.54 9.27
C TYR A 9 -5.59 9.58 7.75
N GLU A 10 -6.20 10.60 7.19
CA GLU A 10 -6.35 10.75 5.74
C GLU A 10 -5.90 12.15 5.34
N GLY A 11 -5.16 12.22 4.25
CA GLY A 11 -4.67 13.49 3.78
C GLY A 11 -4.20 13.45 2.34
N TYR A 12 -3.68 14.58 1.89
CA TYR A 12 -3.15 14.75 0.54
C TYR A 12 -1.69 15.14 0.59
N ALA A 13 -0.90 14.50 -0.25
CA ALA A 13 0.49 14.86 -0.52
C ALA A 13 0.53 15.82 -1.73
N PRO A 14 1.70 16.42 -2.02
CA PRO A 14 1.84 17.22 -3.23
C PRO A 14 1.42 16.46 -4.49
N GLY A 15 0.85 17.18 -5.44
CA GLY A 15 0.37 16.60 -6.69
C GLY A 15 -1.01 15.96 -6.59
N GLY A 16 -1.72 16.16 -5.48
CA GLY A 16 -3.05 15.58 -5.29
C GLY A 16 -3.06 14.11 -4.91
N VAL A 17 -1.92 13.59 -4.45
CA VAL A 17 -1.79 12.19 -4.05
C VAL A 17 -2.56 11.97 -2.75
N ALA A 18 -3.43 10.97 -2.73
CA ALA A 18 -4.15 10.56 -1.52
C ALA A 18 -3.24 9.72 -0.65
N VAL A 19 -3.23 9.99 0.65
CA VAL A 19 -2.41 9.27 1.63
C VAL A 19 -3.28 8.82 2.79
N LEU A 20 -3.15 7.53 3.11
CA LEU A 20 -3.86 6.89 4.21
C LEU A 20 -2.82 6.43 5.23
N VAL A 21 -2.96 6.85 6.48
CA VAL A 21 -1.98 6.57 7.54
C VAL A 21 -2.66 5.78 8.66
N GLU A 22 -2.19 4.57 8.89
CA GLU A 22 -2.68 3.74 9.99
C GLU A 22 -1.74 3.87 11.17
N VAL A 23 -2.29 4.21 12.32
CA VAL A 23 -1.52 4.42 13.54
C VAL A 23 -2.06 3.57 14.69
N MET A 24 -1.19 3.30 15.65
CA MET A 24 -1.55 2.72 16.93
C MET A 24 -0.91 3.60 18.00
N THR A 25 -1.72 4.16 18.89
CA THR A 25 -1.23 5.16 19.85
C THR A 25 -1.98 5.09 21.18
N ASP A 26 -1.27 5.45 22.25
CA ASP A 26 -1.85 5.69 23.56
C ASP A 26 -2.11 7.18 23.81
N ASN A 27 -1.78 8.04 22.84
CA ASN A 27 -1.95 9.49 22.96
C ASN A 27 -2.37 10.09 21.62
N ARG A 28 -3.67 10.11 21.39
CA ARG A 28 -4.29 10.61 20.16
C ARG A 28 -3.85 12.04 19.83
N ASN A 29 -3.80 12.91 20.84
CA ASN A 29 -3.45 14.33 20.63
C ASN A 29 -2.02 14.49 20.14
N ARG A 30 -1.08 13.74 20.70
CA ARG A 30 0.31 13.72 20.26
C ARG A 30 0.40 13.24 18.82
N THR A 31 -0.24 12.14 18.51
CA THR A 31 -0.15 11.50 17.19
C THR A 31 -0.74 12.38 16.11
N VAL A 32 -1.92 12.98 16.33
CA VAL A 32 -2.52 13.85 15.31
C VAL A 32 -1.66 15.07 15.05
N GLY A 33 -1.01 15.60 16.09
CA GLY A 33 -0.07 16.71 15.94
C GLY A 33 1.15 16.34 15.11
N ASP A 34 1.72 15.17 15.38
CA ASP A 34 2.88 14.67 14.65
C ASP A 34 2.55 14.39 13.18
N VAL A 35 1.42 13.77 12.92
CA VAL A 35 0.97 13.47 11.55
C VAL A 35 0.69 14.76 10.79
N ARG A 36 -0.04 15.69 11.41
CA ARG A 36 -0.33 17.00 10.80
C ARG A 36 0.95 17.75 10.46
N HIS A 37 1.92 17.74 11.37
CA HIS A 37 3.20 18.40 11.16
C HIS A 37 3.94 17.81 9.95
N ALA A 38 3.94 16.48 9.81
CA ALA A 38 4.58 15.82 8.68
C ALA A 38 3.95 16.25 7.36
N PHE A 39 2.61 16.23 7.27
CA PHE A 39 1.92 16.69 6.07
C PHE A 39 2.26 18.15 5.74
N THR A 40 2.17 19.02 6.72
CA THR A 40 2.41 20.46 6.51
C THR A 40 3.84 20.73 6.09
N LYS A 41 4.81 20.08 6.74
CA LYS A 41 6.23 20.29 6.45
C LYS A 41 6.60 19.85 5.03
N ARG A 42 5.94 18.84 4.51
CA ARG A 42 6.25 18.28 3.19
C ARG A 42 5.30 18.75 2.08
N GLY A 43 4.55 19.81 2.34
CA GLY A 43 3.72 20.45 1.31
C GLY A 43 2.36 19.83 1.09
N GLY A 44 1.93 18.94 1.98
CA GLY A 44 0.62 18.32 1.92
C GLY A 44 -0.35 18.93 2.93
N ASN A 45 -1.48 18.27 3.09
CA ASN A 45 -2.52 18.67 4.03
C ASN A 45 -3.17 17.46 4.67
N LEU A 46 -3.30 17.48 5.99
CA LEU A 46 -4.12 16.52 6.68
C LEU A 46 -5.60 16.85 6.44
N GLY A 47 -6.37 15.85 6.00
CA GLY A 47 -7.80 16.01 5.75
C GLY A 47 -8.65 15.50 6.89
N THR A 48 -9.95 15.46 6.64
CA THR A 48 -10.94 14.91 7.58
C THR A 48 -11.23 13.45 7.25
N ASP A 49 -11.87 12.74 8.18
CA ASP A 49 -12.27 11.36 7.98
C ASP A 49 -13.15 11.23 6.74
N GLY A 50 -12.85 10.24 5.91
CA GLY A 50 -13.59 9.98 4.69
C GLY A 50 -13.10 10.76 3.47
N SER A 51 -12.10 11.64 3.62
CA SER A 51 -11.62 12.45 2.50
C SER A 51 -10.91 11.64 1.43
N VAL A 52 -10.19 10.57 1.80
CA VAL A 52 -9.46 9.73 0.84
C VAL A 52 -9.68 8.22 1.00
N ALA A 53 -10.21 7.77 2.14
CA ALA A 53 -10.34 6.34 2.42
C ALA A 53 -11.16 5.61 1.36
N TYR A 54 -12.15 6.26 0.75
CA TYR A 54 -12.98 5.67 -0.29
C TYR A 54 -12.19 5.32 -1.56
N LEU A 55 -11.00 5.88 -1.73
CA LEU A 55 -10.13 5.58 -2.87
C LEU A 55 -9.34 4.28 -2.69
N PHE A 56 -9.38 3.70 -1.50
CA PHE A 56 -8.63 2.49 -1.19
C PHE A 56 -9.57 1.33 -0.86
N SER A 57 -9.14 0.13 -1.23
CA SER A 57 -9.86 -1.10 -0.89
C SER A 57 -8.93 -2.06 -0.20
N ARG A 58 -9.42 -2.73 0.84
CA ARG A 58 -8.66 -3.78 1.51
C ARG A 58 -8.61 -5.00 0.59
N SER A 59 -7.41 -5.50 0.33
CA SER A 59 -7.20 -6.62 -0.59
C SER A 59 -6.09 -7.53 -0.09
N GLY A 60 -6.15 -8.80 -0.50
CA GLY A 60 -5.02 -9.69 -0.33
C GLY A 60 -4.07 -9.51 -1.50
N LEU A 61 -2.79 -9.48 -1.21
CA LEU A 61 -1.74 -9.36 -2.22
C LEU A 61 -0.70 -10.44 -2.00
N ILE A 62 -0.44 -11.25 -3.02
CA ILE A 62 0.58 -12.29 -3.01
C ILE A 62 1.56 -11.97 -4.13
N THR A 63 2.83 -11.76 -3.77
CA THR A 63 3.87 -11.35 -4.72
C THR A 63 4.82 -12.49 -5.01
N PHE A 64 5.12 -12.71 -6.27
CA PHE A 64 6.08 -13.72 -6.74
C PHE A 64 7.24 -13.07 -7.46
N ALA A 65 8.45 -13.61 -7.24
CA ALA A 65 9.63 -13.18 -7.95
C ALA A 65 9.56 -13.56 -9.44
N PRO A 66 10.31 -12.87 -10.30
CA PRO A 66 10.46 -13.30 -11.70
C PRO A 66 10.93 -14.76 -11.80
N GLY A 67 10.46 -15.45 -12.81
CA GLY A 67 10.83 -16.85 -13.03
C GLY A 67 9.80 -17.87 -12.57
N VAL A 68 8.71 -17.43 -11.93
CA VAL A 68 7.60 -18.32 -11.57
C VAL A 68 6.90 -18.80 -12.85
N ASP A 69 6.35 -20.02 -12.79
CA ASP A 69 5.56 -20.55 -13.90
C ASP A 69 4.23 -19.82 -13.99
N GLU A 70 4.14 -18.83 -14.87
CA GLU A 70 2.96 -17.98 -15.00
C GLU A 70 1.70 -18.74 -15.38
N ASP A 71 1.80 -19.75 -16.23
CA ASP A 71 0.63 -20.52 -16.67
C ASP A 71 0.02 -21.32 -15.52
N VAL A 72 0.86 -22.00 -14.74
CA VAL A 72 0.41 -22.73 -13.56
C VAL A 72 -0.13 -21.76 -12.51
N LEU A 73 0.56 -20.66 -12.27
CA LEU A 73 0.15 -19.65 -11.30
C LEU A 73 -1.23 -19.09 -11.66
N LEU A 74 -1.43 -18.70 -12.91
CA LEU A 74 -2.69 -18.14 -13.37
C LEU A 74 -3.85 -19.12 -13.16
N GLU A 75 -3.66 -20.37 -13.56
CA GLU A 75 -4.67 -21.40 -13.42
C GLU A 75 -5.04 -21.64 -11.95
N VAL A 76 -4.06 -21.84 -11.10
CA VAL A 76 -4.29 -22.13 -9.68
C VAL A 76 -4.90 -20.92 -8.97
N ALA A 77 -4.39 -19.72 -9.25
CA ALA A 77 -4.89 -18.49 -8.62
C ALA A 77 -6.37 -18.29 -8.93
N LEU A 78 -6.76 -18.38 -10.21
CA LEU A 78 -8.14 -18.18 -10.61
C LEU A 78 -9.07 -19.27 -10.05
N GLU A 79 -8.63 -20.51 -10.05
CA GLU A 79 -9.43 -21.61 -9.50
C GLU A 79 -9.63 -21.51 -7.99
N SER A 80 -8.66 -20.94 -7.27
CA SER A 80 -8.74 -20.83 -5.81
C SER A 80 -9.43 -19.56 -5.31
N GLY A 81 -9.83 -18.68 -6.22
CA GLY A 81 -10.63 -17.51 -5.88
C GLY A 81 -9.94 -16.15 -5.96
N ALA A 82 -8.80 -16.08 -6.66
CA ALA A 82 -8.15 -14.79 -6.88
C ALA A 82 -9.00 -13.88 -7.78
N ASP A 83 -8.92 -12.58 -7.53
CA ASP A 83 -9.62 -11.57 -8.34
C ASP A 83 -8.86 -11.25 -9.63
N ASP A 84 -7.54 -11.21 -9.57
CA ASP A 84 -6.71 -10.81 -10.70
C ASP A 84 -5.28 -11.29 -10.53
N VAL A 85 -4.56 -11.37 -11.64
CA VAL A 85 -3.14 -11.70 -11.68
C VAL A 85 -2.46 -10.68 -12.59
N ILE A 86 -1.49 -9.95 -12.06
CA ILE A 86 -0.81 -8.89 -12.78
C ILE A 86 0.66 -9.26 -12.97
N VAL A 87 1.10 -9.33 -14.22
CA VAL A 87 2.50 -9.59 -14.55
C VAL A 87 3.16 -8.24 -14.87
N SER A 88 4.21 -7.91 -14.13
CA SER A 88 4.96 -6.68 -14.33
C SER A 88 6.02 -6.82 -15.42
N ASP A 89 6.58 -5.68 -15.86
CA ASP A 89 7.59 -5.66 -16.92
C ASP A 89 8.85 -6.45 -16.57
N ASP A 90 9.18 -6.54 -15.28
CA ASP A 90 10.32 -7.32 -14.80
C ASP A 90 9.99 -8.81 -14.61
N GLU A 91 8.80 -9.23 -15.03
CA GLU A 91 8.28 -10.59 -14.94
C GLU A 91 7.90 -11.03 -13.51
N SER A 92 7.94 -10.14 -12.53
CA SER A 92 7.35 -10.42 -11.23
C SER A 92 5.82 -10.47 -11.37
N VAL A 93 5.16 -11.20 -10.47
CA VAL A 93 3.72 -11.42 -10.57
C VAL A 93 3.05 -11.07 -9.24
N ASP A 94 1.97 -10.30 -9.33
CA ASP A 94 1.12 -9.99 -8.19
C ASP A 94 -0.23 -10.67 -8.36
N VAL A 95 -0.64 -11.42 -7.34
CA VAL A 95 -1.96 -12.06 -7.28
C VAL A 95 -2.83 -11.27 -6.32
N LEU A 96 -3.94 -10.75 -6.81
CA LEU A 96 -4.89 -9.99 -6.01
C LEU A 96 -6.06 -10.88 -5.61
N THR A 97 -6.42 -10.85 -4.34
CA THR A 97 -7.51 -11.68 -3.79
C THR A 97 -8.46 -10.83 -2.97
N PRO A 98 -9.70 -11.29 -2.75
CA PRO A 98 -10.47 -10.77 -1.63
C PRO A 98 -9.63 -10.96 -0.36
N TRP A 99 -9.63 -9.98 0.54
CA TRP A 99 -8.75 -10.07 1.71
C TRP A 99 -9.05 -11.27 2.59
N GLU A 100 -10.33 -11.69 2.65
CA GLU A 100 -10.75 -12.86 3.42
C GLU A 100 -10.25 -14.17 2.81
N SER A 101 -9.93 -14.18 1.53
CA SER A 101 -9.50 -15.38 0.80
C SER A 101 -7.98 -15.49 0.65
N LEU A 102 -7.23 -14.56 1.23
CA LEU A 102 -5.76 -14.53 1.09
C LEU A 102 -5.12 -15.86 1.46
N THR A 103 -5.47 -16.42 2.60
CA THR A 103 -4.88 -17.66 3.10
C THR A 103 -5.22 -18.84 2.18
N GLU A 104 -6.47 -18.94 1.73
CA GLU A 104 -6.90 -20.01 0.81
C GLU A 104 -6.13 -20.00 -0.51
N VAL A 105 -6.00 -18.81 -1.11
CA VAL A 105 -5.30 -18.67 -2.38
C VAL A 105 -3.81 -18.95 -2.19
N LYS A 106 -3.21 -18.40 -1.14
CA LYS A 106 -1.81 -18.63 -0.82
C LYS A 106 -1.52 -20.12 -0.63
N ASP A 107 -2.36 -20.82 0.13
CA ASP A 107 -2.17 -22.24 0.39
C ASP A 107 -2.31 -23.07 -0.89
N ALA A 108 -3.24 -22.73 -1.77
CA ALA A 108 -3.40 -23.40 -3.06
C ALA A 108 -2.16 -23.23 -3.94
N LEU A 109 -1.58 -22.03 -3.95
CA LEU A 109 -0.36 -21.74 -4.72
C LEU A 109 0.84 -22.50 -4.15
N LEU A 110 0.97 -22.54 -2.83
CA LEU A 110 2.02 -23.32 -2.18
C LEU A 110 1.88 -24.83 -2.48
N ALA A 111 0.66 -25.36 -2.46
CA ALA A 111 0.39 -26.76 -2.78
C ALA A 111 0.75 -27.10 -4.22
N ALA A 112 0.72 -26.11 -5.11
CA ALA A 112 1.12 -26.29 -6.51
C ALA A 112 2.64 -26.12 -6.72
N GLY A 113 3.40 -25.93 -5.64
CA GLY A 113 4.86 -25.77 -5.70
C GLY A 113 5.33 -24.36 -5.98
N LEU A 114 4.45 -23.36 -5.85
CA LEU A 114 4.79 -21.98 -6.10
C LEU A 114 5.01 -21.25 -4.78
N GLU A 115 6.23 -20.73 -4.56
CA GLU A 115 6.58 -20.03 -3.32
C GLU A 115 6.51 -18.50 -3.51
N PRO A 116 5.60 -17.81 -2.79
CA PRO A 116 5.56 -16.36 -2.87
C PRO A 116 6.70 -15.72 -2.09
N LEU A 117 7.09 -14.52 -2.52
CA LEU A 117 7.99 -13.66 -1.75
C LEU A 117 7.27 -13.09 -0.55
N GLU A 118 6.02 -12.73 -0.72
CA GLU A 118 5.20 -12.06 0.28
C GLU A 118 3.74 -12.38 0.08
N ALA A 119 2.98 -12.42 1.17
CA ALA A 119 1.53 -12.52 1.14
C ALA A 119 0.98 -11.67 2.29
N GLU A 120 0.16 -10.67 1.98
CA GLU A 120 -0.32 -9.73 2.98
C GLU A 120 -1.69 -9.18 2.63
N VAL A 121 -2.40 -8.71 3.65
CA VAL A 121 -3.59 -7.88 3.45
C VAL A 121 -3.11 -6.43 3.41
N THR A 122 -3.50 -5.71 2.38
CA THR A 122 -3.07 -4.33 2.17
C THR A 122 -4.22 -3.48 1.66
N MET A 123 -4.00 -2.17 1.60
CA MET A 123 -4.95 -1.23 1.02
C MET A 123 -4.47 -0.85 -0.37
N LEU A 124 -5.29 -1.08 -1.37
CA LEU A 124 -4.96 -0.79 -2.77
C LEU A 124 -5.80 0.37 -3.30
N PRO A 125 -5.19 1.32 -4.00
CA PRO A 125 -5.93 2.44 -4.57
C PRO A 125 -6.72 2.03 -5.82
N SER A 126 -7.90 2.60 -5.98
CA SER A 126 -8.71 2.38 -7.18
C SER A 126 -8.23 3.24 -8.35
N THR A 127 -7.54 4.34 -8.07
CA THR A 127 -7.02 5.26 -9.06
C THR A 127 -5.64 5.71 -8.63
N GLU A 128 -4.69 5.71 -9.56
CA GLU A 128 -3.32 6.14 -9.29
C GLU A 128 -3.05 7.50 -9.91
N VAL A 129 -2.15 8.27 -9.27
CA VAL A 129 -1.71 9.58 -9.75
C VAL A 129 -0.26 9.47 -10.20
N GLU A 130 -0.01 9.78 -11.47
CA GLU A 130 1.36 9.81 -11.99
C GLU A 130 2.05 11.10 -11.57
N LEU A 131 3.32 10.99 -11.21
CA LEU A 131 4.12 12.10 -10.69
C LEU A 131 5.35 12.33 -11.54
N ASP A 132 5.74 13.62 -11.65
CA ASP A 132 7.07 13.96 -12.14
C ASP A 132 8.11 13.73 -11.04
N ILE A 133 9.40 13.87 -11.38
CA ILE A 133 10.49 13.60 -10.44
C ILE A 133 10.43 14.50 -9.21
N ASP A 134 10.18 15.79 -9.39
CA ASP A 134 10.15 16.75 -8.28
C ASP A 134 9.02 16.47 -7.32
N THR A 135 7.83 16.21 -7.84
CA THR A 135 6.65 15.90 -7.02
C THR A 135 6.84 14.54 -6.34
N ALA A 136 7.36 13.56 -7.07
CA ALA A 136 7.64 12.22 -6.49
C ALA A 136 8.62 12.32 -5.32
N THR A 137 9.67 13.13 -5.43
CA THR A 137 10.63 13.34 -4.35
C THR A 137 9.95 13.90 -3.11
N SER A 138 9.05 14.87 -3.29
CA SER A 138 8.30 15.46 -2.17
C SER A 138 7.36 14.46 -1.53
N VAL A 139 6.67 13.65 -2.33
CA VAL A 139 5.75 12.61 -1.83
C VAL A 139 6.51 11.54 -1.05
N ILE A 140 7.64 11.07 -1.58
CA ILE A 140 8.46 10.08 -0.90
C ILE A 140 8.98 10.64 0.42
N GLY A 141 9.41 11.90 0.44
CA GLY A 141 9.84 12.57 1.66
C GLY A 141 8.75 12.62 2.73
N LEU A 142 7.50 12.86 2.32
CA LEU A 142 6.37 12.83 3.24
C LEU A 142 6.13 11.41 3.78
N ILE A 143 6.11 10.42 2.90
CA ILE A 143 5.87 9.03 3.30
C ILE A 143 6.97 8.58 4.28
N ASP A 144 8.23 8.87 3.97
CA ASP A 144 9.35 8.53 4.86
C ASP A 144 9.22 9.20 6.22
N MET A 145 8.83 10.47 6.23
CA MET A 145 8.64 11.19 7.49
C MET A 145 7.50 10.61 8.32
N LEU A 146 6.41 10.20 7.69
CA LEU A 146 5.31 9.54 8.38
C LEU A 146 5.74 8.17 8.91
N GLU A 147 6.46 7.40 8.13
CA GLU A 147 6.91 6.07 8.53
C GLU A 147 7.92 6.11 9.67
N ASP A 148 8.65 7.22 9.83
CA ASP A 148 9.58 7.41 10.93
C ASP A 148 8.89 7.71 12.27
N LEU A 149 7.61 8.05 12.27
CA LEU A 149 6.87 8.28 13.50
C LEU A 149 6.59 6.95 14.21
N ASP A 150 6.87 6.90 15.51
CA ASP A 150 6.76 5.68 16.30
C ASP A 150 5.35 5.07 16.27
N ASP A 151 4.33 5.91 16.25
CA ASP A 151 2.95 5.47 16.30
C ASP A 151 2.41 4.99 14.95
N VAL A 152 3.11 5.28 13.85
CA VAL A 152 2.66 4.93 12.50
C VAL A 152 2.99 3.47 12.20
N GLN A 153 1.96 2.70 11.81
CA GLN A 153 2.09 1.30 11.46
C GLN A 153 2.22 1.08 9.96
N ASN A 154 1.39 1.78 9.18
CA ASN A 154 1.39 1.66 7.72
C ASN A 154 1.04 3.00 7.09
N VAL A 155 1.63 3.27 5.92
CA VAL A 155 1.30 4.42 5.09
C VAL A 155 0.99 3.91 3.69
N TYR A 156 -0.18 4.25 3.17
CA TYR A 156 -0.61 3.89 1.83
C TYR A 156 -0.84 5.14 1.01
N SER A 157 -0.52 5.09 -0.27
CA SER A 157 -0.75 6.21 -1.17
C SER A 157 -1.19 5.72 -2.54
N ASN A 158 -1.80 6.60 -3.31
CA ASN A 158 -2.15 6.30 -4.70
C ASN A 158 -1.16 6.92 -5.70
N ALA A 159 0.06 7.22 -5.24
CA ALA A 159 1.12 7.68 -6.13
C ALA A 159 1.58 6.54 -7.02
N HIS A 160 1.68 6.82 -8.32
CA HIS A 160 2.31 5.90 -9.26
C HIS A 160 3.70 6.42 -9.60
N LEU A 161 4.72 5.63 -9.27
CA LEU A 161 6.11 5.97 -9.54
C LEU A 161 6.56 5.14 -10.74
N SER A 162 6.70 5.79 -11.89
CA SER A 162 7.17 5.12 -13.10
C SER A 162 8.62 4.67 -12.90
N GLU A 163 9.04 3.70 -13.70
CA GLU A 163 10.41 3.20 -13.65
C GLU A 163 11.43 4.32 -13.93
N ALA A 164 11.10 5.24 -14.83
CA ALA A 164 11.95 6.38 -15.13
C ALA A 164 12.12 7.30 -13.91
N VAL A 165 11.02 7.54 -13.17
CA VAL A 165 11.06 8.36 -11.96
C VAL A 165 11.87 7.66 -10.87
N LEU A 166 11.63 6.36 -10.65
CA LEU A 166 12.35 5.58 -9.65
C LEU A 166 13.85 5.56 -9.91
N SER A 167 14.25 5.47 -11.18
CA SER A 167 15.67 5.47 -11.56
C SER A 167 16.35 6.81 -11.33
N ALA A 168 15.60 7.90 -11.30
CA ALA A 168 16.12 9.27 -11.14
C ALA A 168 16.17 9.74 -9.68
N LEU A 169 15.58 8.99 -8.75
CA LEU A 169 15.53 9.36 -7.32
C LEU A 169 16.80 9.04 -6.55
#